data_fe60252b4161156e1d628d7b8c7d777b
#
_entry.id   fe60252b4161156e1d628d7b8c7d777b
#
_cell.length_a   1.000
_cell.length_b   1.000
_cell.length_c   1.000
_cell.angle_alpha   90.00
_cell.angle_beta   90.00
_cell.angle_gamma   90.00
#
_symmetry.space_group_name_H-M   'P 1'
#
loop_
_entity.id
_entity.type
_entity.pdbx_description
1 polymer ?
#
loop_
_entity_poly.entity_id
_entity_poly.type
_entity_poly.pdbx_seq_one_letter_code
_entity_poly.pdbx_strand_id
1 'polypeptide(L)'
;GVLSWFSKKTRLNDTENIWLRTIDFEKDNYIWLHLSDGKEYYGIVYSVDSNWIILKSYDVYNDSKNKNEQKSEQEQKDVYYQILCVPTSKIERFEISYEDNDKMKKKFYPH
;
A
#
# COMPACT_ATOMS: atom_id res chain seq x y z
N GLY A 1 -33.12 -0.21 8.49
CA GLY A 1 -32.97 0.84 9.13
C GLY A 1 -31.73 1.02 9.89
N VAL A 2 -31.90 1.13 11.15
CA VAL A 2 -30.78 1.39 11.96
C VAL A 2 -29.75 0.33 11.87
N LEU A 3 -30.16 -0.85 11.79
CA LEU A 3 -29.22 -1.92 11.70
C LEU A 3 -28.39 -1.86 10.46
N SER A 4 -29.01 -1.54 9.39
CA SER A 4 -28.24 -1.53 8.18
C SER A 4 -27.27 -0.39 8.25
N TRP A 5 -27.60 0.66 8.93
CA TRP A 5 -26.74 1.75 9.04
C TRP A 5 -25.53 1.34 9.83
N PHE A 6 -25.68 0.55 10.83
CA PHE A 6 -24.60 0.09 11.61
C PHE A 6 -23.71 -0.76 10.76
N SER A 7 -24.25 -1.60 9.96
CA SER A 7 -23.49 -2.48 9.15
C SER A 7 -22.59 -1.70 8.25
N LYS A 8 -23.07 -0.65 7.68
CA LYS A 8 -22.27 0.11 6.81
C LYS A 8 -21.15 0.76 7.55
N LYS A 9 -21.41 1.27 8.70
CA LYS A 9 -20.38 1.85 9.45
C LYS A 9 -19.33 0.85 9.77
N THR A 10 -19.76 -0.31 10.10
CA THR A 10 -18.84 -1.34 10.47
C THR A 10 -17.92 -1.64 9.33
N ARG A 11 -18.44 -1.67 8.13
CA ARG A 11 -17.61 -1.98 7.02
C ARG A 11 -16.56 -0.91 6.81
N LEU A 12 -16.89 0.33 6.99
CA LEU A 12 -15.92 1.36 6.82
C LEU A 12 -14.87 1.21 7.89
N ASN A 13 -15.26 0.88 9.06
CA ASN A 13 -14.31 0.70 10.13
C ASN A 13 -13.40 -0.47 9.83
N ASP A 14 -13.93 -1.49 9.21
CA ASP A 14 -13.12 -2.64 8.91
C ASP A 14 -12.05 -2.25 7.94
N THR A 15 -12.34 -1.41 6.98
CA THR A 15 -11.38 -1.01 6.01
C THR A 15 -10.28 -0.25 6.72
N GLU A 16 -10.61 0.62 7.60
CA GLU A 16 -9.61 1.33 8.31
C GLU A 16 -8.83 0.42 9.21
N ASN A 17 -9.49 -0.55 9.79
CA ASN A 17 -8.81 -1.45 10.65
C ASN A 17 -7.76 -2.30 9.94
N ILE A 18 -7.99 -2.64 8.68
CA ILE A 18 -7.04 -3.48 8.00
C ILE A 18 -5.74 -2.69 7.87
N TRP A 19 -5.80 -1.37 7.62
CA TRP A 19 -4.60 -0.60 7.51
C TRP A 19 -3.95 -0.47 8.89
N LEU A 20 -4.72 -0.23 9.91
CA LEU A 20 -4.17 -0.11 11.24
C LEU A 20 -3.56 -1.42 11.72
N ARG A 21 -4.10 -2.53 11.27
CA ARG A 21 -3.56 -3.79 11.71
C ARG A 21 -2.31 -4.20 10.96
N THR A 22 -2.13 -3.72 9.76
CA THR A 22 -1.05 -4.21 8.93
C THR A 22 0.07 -3.21 8.75
N ILE A 23 -0.17 -1.92 8.99
CA ILE A 23 0.86 -0.93 8.80
C ILE A 23 1.40 -0.45 10.14
N ASP A 24 2.71 -0.39 10.26
CA ASP A 24 3.33 0.09 11.47
C ASP A 24 3.69 1.54 11.18
N PHE A 25 2.85 2.46 11.59
CA PHE A 25 3.03 3.85 11.25
C PHE A 25 4.26 4.51 11.88
N GLU A 26 4.96 3.79 12.69
CA GLU A 26 6.17 4.33 13.28
C GLU A 26 7.40 3.99 12.48
N LYS A 27 7.26 3.20 11.44
CA LYS A 27 8.39 2.78 10.63
C LYS A 27 8.02 2.83 9.18
N ASP A 28 8.98 2.62 8.31
CA ASP A 28 8.70 2.59 6.90
C ASP A 28 8.07 1.23 6.59
N ASN A 29 7.00 1.25 5.83
CA ASN A 29 6.36 0.01 5.43
C ASN A 29 6.43 -0.08 3.92
N TYR A 30 6.98 -1.19 3.42
CA TYR A 30 7.10 -1.39 1.99
C TYR A 30 5.88 -2.17 1.53
N ILE A 31 5.15 -1.61 0.61
CA ILE A 31 3.89 -2.21 0.19
C ILE A 31 3.84 -2.37 -1.31
N TRP A 32 3.21 -3.42 -1.75
CA TRP A 32 3.05 -3.70 -3.16
C TRP A 32 1.55 -3.65 -3.40
N LEU A 33 1.10 -2.70 -4.20
CA LEU A 33 -0.31 -2.54 -4.48
C LEU A 33 -0.67 -3.16 -5.82
N HIS A 34 -1.76 -3.90 -5.84
CA HIS A 34 -2.25 -4.51 -7.06
C HIS A 34 -3.61 -3.89 -7.32
N LEU A 35 -3.73 -3.15 -8.39
CA LEU A 35 -4.96 -2.44 -8.67
C LEU A 35 -5.89 -3.22 -9.58
N SER A 36 -7.15 -2.90 -9.52
CA SER A 36 -8.14 -3.63 -10.29
C SER A 36 -7.93 -3.49 -11.79
N ASP A 37 -7.21 -2.48 -12.25
CA ASP A 37 -6.98 -2.35 -13.68
C ASP A 37 -5.67 -3.04 -14.10
N GLY A 38 -5.07 -3.79 -13.23
CA GLY A 38 -3.87 -4.53 -13.58
C GLY A 38 -2.57 -3.83 -13.28
N LYS A 39 -2.61 -2.59 -12.87
CA LYS A 39 -1.37 -1.89 -12.59
C LYS A 39 -0.85 -2.27 -11.22
N GLU A 40 0.45 -2.23 -11.05
CA GLU A 40 1.05 -2.58 -9.78
C GLU A 40 2.06 -1.53 -9.40
N TYR A 41 2.11 -1.20 -8.13
CA TYR A 41 3.05 -0.22 -7.65
C TYR A 41 3.71 -0.72 -6.37
N TYR A 42 4.95 -0.40 -6.20
CA TYR A 42 5.66 -0.84 -5.01
C TYR A 42 6.30 0.40 -4.40
N GLY A 43 6.15 0.63 -3.13
CA GLY A 43 6.76 1.80 -2.54
C GLY A 43 6.62 1.80 -1.03
N ILE A 44 6.91 2.95 -0.43
CA ILE A 44 6.86 3.06 1.00
C ILE A 44 5.63 3.86 1.37
N VAL A 45 4.85 3.37 2.31
CA VAL A 45 3.63 4.03 2.71
C VAL A 45 3.95 5.32 3.45
N TYR A 46 3.43 6.43 2.95
CA TYR A 46 3.60 7.68 3.63
C TYR A 46 2.36 7.91 4.51
N SER A 47 1.18 7.66 3.99
CA SER A 47 -0.03 7.76 4.78
C SER A 47 -1.15 7.02 4.08
N VAL A 48 -2.19 6.69 4.79
CA VAL A 48 -3.33 6.03 4.20
C VAL A 48 -4.57 6.35 5.03
N ASP A 49 -5.67 6.55 4.36
CA ASP A 49 -6.92 6.73 5.06
C ASP A 49 -7.96 5.92 4.28
N SER A 50 -9.22 6.14 4.50
CA SER A 50 -10.22 5.32 3.85
C SER A 50 -10.35 5.63 2.37
N ASN A 51 -9.85 6.74 1.90
CA ASN A 51 -10.01 7.12 0.51
C ASN A 51 -8.76 7.04 -0.33
N TRP A 52 -7.62 7.31 0.25
CA TRP A 52 -6.38 7.34 -0.50
C TRP A 52 -5.21 6.74 0.24
N ILE A 53 -4.26 6.21 -0.52
CA ILE A 53 -3.02 5.76 0.08
C ILE A 53 -1.95 6.53 -0.65
N ILE A 54 -0.96 7.03 0.06
CA ILE A 54 0.12 7.80 -0.53
C ILE A 54 1.42 7.07 -0.35
N LEU A 55 2.14 6.87 -1.43
CA LEU A 55 3.41 6.18 -1.38
C LEU A 55 4.53 7.12 -1.78
N LYS A 56 5.69 6.92 -1.20
CA LYS A 56 6.87 7.67 -1.60
C LYS A 56 7.89 6.65 -2.05
N SER A 57 8.88 7.06 -2.75
CA SER A 57 9.94 6.20 -3.26
C SER A 57 9.34 4.99 -3.95
N TYR A 58 8.39 5.24 -4.85
CA TYR A 58 7.67 4.14 -5.45
C TYR A 58 8.16 3.75 -6.84
N ASP A 59 7.85 2.55 -7.24
CA ASP A 59 8.15 2.07 -8.56
C ASP A 59 6.87 1.59 -9.20
N VAL A 60 6.78 1.72 -10.51
CA VAL A 60 5.64 1.24 -11.23
C VAL A 60 6.02 -0.10 -11.81
N TYR A 61 5.21 -1.12 -11.56
CA TYR A 61 5.53 -2.41 -12.03
C TYR A 61 4.61 -2.80 -13.12
N ASN A 62 5.04 -2.92 -14.32
CA ASN A 62 4.16 -3.23 -15.34
C ASN A 62 4.67 -4.38 -15.95
N ASP A 63 4.19 -5.35 -15.96
CA ASP A 63 4.61 -6.42 -16.50
C ASP A 63 5.54 -6.32 -17.52
N SER A 64 5.80 -6.57 -18.05
CA SER A 64 6.55 -6.57 -19.05
C SER A 64 7.60 -5.88 -19.26
N LYS A 65 8.06 -6.08 -19.87
CA LYS A 65 8.93 -5.51 -20.39
C LYS A 65 9.67 -4.54 -20.11
N ASN A 66 9.93 -4.13 -20.71
CA ASN A 66 10.53 -3.01 -20.68
C ASN A 66 10.97 -2.64 -19.48
N LYS A 67 10.58 -3.08 -18.76
CA LYS A 67 10.83 -2.67 -17.63
C LYS A 67 12.20 -2.57 -17.36
N ASN A 68 12.92 -3.29 -17.74
CA ASN A 68 14.23 -3.23 -17.44
C ASN A 68 14.87 -1.99 -17.66
N GLU A 69 14.99 -1.59 -18.77
CA GLU A 69 15.64 -0.43 -19.04
C GLU A 69 15.05 0.67 -18.37
N GLN A 70 13.87 0.70 -18.36
CA GLN A 70 13.23 1.73 -17.74
C GLN A 70 13.62 1.89 -16.39
N LYS A 71 13.85 0.88 -15.75
CA LYS A 71 14.19 1.01 -14.45
C LYS A 71 15.21 1.95 -14.17
N SER A 72 16.24 1.95 -14.83
CA SER A 72 17.27 2.81 -14.47
C SER A 72 16.81 4.22 -14.52
N GLU A 73 16.06 4.53 -15.46
CA GLU A 73 15.61 5.86 -15.51
C GLU A 73 14.71 6.16 -14.43
N GLN A 74 13.95 5.27 -14.11
CA GLN A 74 13.05 5.51 -13.09
C GLN A 74 13.76 5.88 -11.86
N GLU A 75 14.72 5.24 -11.52
CA GLU A 75 15.43 5.59 -10.37
C GLU A 75 15.80 7.00 -10.36
N GLN A 76 16.17 7.51 -11.43
CA GLN A 76 16.48 8.85 -11.44
C GLN A 76 15.33 9.70 -11.16
N LYS A 77 14.20 9.34 -11.63
CA LYS A 77 13.07 10.11 -11.38
C LYS A 77 12.78 10.22 -9.94
N ASP A 78 13.00 9.23 -9.20
CA ASP A 78 12.68 9.27 -7.80
C ASP A 78 13.34 10.42 -7.18
N VAL A 79 14.45 10.80 -7.67
CA VAL A 79 15.11 11.87 -7.08
C VAL A 79 14.33 13.12 -7.26
N TYR A 80 13.37 13.15 -8.10
CA TYR A 80 12.61 14.33 -8.28
C TYR A 80 11.50 14.48 -7.25
N TYR A 81 11.53 13.72 -6.19
CA TYR A 81 10.58 13.89 -5.10
C TYR A 81 9.12 13.76 -5.52
N GLN A 82 8.81 12.71 -6.17
CA GLN A 82 7.44 12.48 -6.56
C GLN A 82 6.76 11.55 -5.57
N ILE A 83 5.48 11.69 -5.40
CA ILE A 83 4.72 10.78 -4.56
C ILE A 83 3.59 10.22 -5.40
N LEU A 84 3.09 9.07 -5.02
CA LEU A 84 2.02 8.43 -5.73
C LEU A 84 0.80 8.39 -4.83
N CYS A 85 -0.33 8.87 -5.32
CA CYS A 85 -1.57 8.82 -4.54
C CYS A 85 -2.54 7.91 -5.26
N VAL A 86 -3.01 6.89 -4.62
CA VAL A 86 -3.87 5.90 -5.23
C VAL A 86 -5.18 5.82 -4.45
N PRO A 87 -6.32 5.84 -5.14
CA PRO A 87 -7.59 5.71 -4.44
C PRO A 87 -7.67 4.31 -3.87
N THR A 88 -8.02 4.17 -2.62
CA THR A 88 -8.06 2.85 -2.02
C THR A 88 -9.13 1.99 -2.69
N SER A 89 -10.14 2.60 -3.29
CA SER A 89 -11.17 1.82 -3.93
C SER A 89 -10.67 1.08 -5.17
N LYS A 90 -9.51 1.44 -5.69
CA LYS A 90 -8.99 0.74 -6.83
C LYS A 90 -8.03 -0.37 -6.46
N ILE A 91 -7.73 -0.54 -5.21
CA ILE A 91 -6.79 -1.56 -4.78
C ILE A 91 -7.49 -2.88 -4.66
N GLU A 92 -7.06 -3.86 -5.44
CA GLU A 92 -7.67 -5.15 -5.38
C GLU A 92 -7.05 -5.95 -4.26
N ARG A 93 -5.77 -5.81 -4.03
CA ARG A 93 -5.12 -6.48 -2.93
C ARG A 93 -3.78 -5.80 -2.72
N PHE A 94 -3.17 -6.01 -1.58
CA PHE A 94 -1.85 -5.46 -1.35
C PHE A 94 -1.04 -6.41 -0.49
N GLU A 95 0.27 -6.27 -0.56
CA GLU A 95 1.16 -7.10 0.21
C GLU A 95 2.14 -6.20 0.92
N ILE A 96 2.45 -6.46 2.15
CA ILE A 96 3.39 -5.65 2.91
C ILE A 96 4.54 -6.52 3.35
N SER A 97 5.75 -6.01 3.21
CA SER A 97 6.92 -6.74 3.61
C SER A 97 7.36 -6.31 4.99
N TYR A 98 7.56 -7.24 5.88
CA TYR A 98 8.01 -6.93 7.21
C TYR A 98 9.44 -7.42 7.42
N GLU A 99 10.18 -7.55 6.34
CA GLU A 99 11.51 -8.05 6.44
C GLU A 99 12.36 -7.36 7.46
N ASP A 100 12.24 -6.08 7.60
CA ASP A 100 13.02 -5.34 8.55
C ASP A 100 12.19 -4.86 9.74
N ASN A 101 11.11 -5.51 10.04
CA ASN A 101 10.26 -5.07 11.13
C ASN A 101 9.95 -6.22 12.08
N ASP A 102 10.76 -6.38 13.08
CA ASP A 102 10.59 -7.47 14.00
C ASP A 102 9.29 -7.41 14.78
N LYS A 103 8.80 -6.22 15.06
CA LYS A 103 7.58 -6.10 15.80
C LYS A 103 6.43 -6.69 14.98
N MET A 104 6.33 -6.38 13.70
CA MET A 104 5.25 -6.88 12.89
C MET A 104 5.46 -8.36 12.57
N LYS A 105 6.69 -8.80 12.52
CA LYS A 105 6.95 -10.21 12.28
C LYS A 105 6.36 -11.00 13.44
N LYS A 106 6.57 -10.54 14.64
CA LYS A 106 6.06 -11.25 15.79
C LYS A 106 4.55 -11.18 15.85
N LYS A 107 3.97 -10.12 15.36
CA LYS A 107 2.55 -9.99 15.40
C LYS A 107 1.89 -11.06 14.56
N PHE A 108 2.40 -11.31 13.34
CA PHE A 108 1.80 -12.28 12.45
C PHE A 108 2.46 -13.67 12.51
N TYR A 109 3.68 -13.73 12.95
CA TYR A 109 4.39 -15.00 13.05
C TYR A 109 5.00 -15.06 14.45
N PRO A 110 4.18 -15.29 15.44
CA PRO A 110 4.61 -15.22 16.84
C PRO A 110 5.57 -16.27 17.31
N HIS A 111 6.27 -16.89 16.53
CA HIS A 111 7.35 -17.62 17.03
C HIS A 111 8.41 -17.72 16.02
#